data_500ad626928676c77e6f557ec8cae76a
#
_entry.id   500ad626928676c77e6f557ec8cae76a
#
_cell.length_a   1.000
_cell.length_b   1.000
_cell.length_c   1.000
_cell.angle_alpha   90.00
_cell.angle_beta   90.00
_cell.angle_gamma   90.00
#
_symmetry.space_group_name_H-M   'P 1'
#
loop_
_entity.id
_entity.type
_entity.pdbx_description
1 polymer ?
#
loop_
_entity_poly.entity_id
_entity_poly.type
_entity_poly.pdbx_seq_one_letter_code
_entity_poly.pdbx_strand_id
1 'polypeptide(L)'
;MKELTITVQKLLGVVADGVIGSKTLAALATALGAKVSSYKATTIKNIQKAVGTTADGVIGSKTLNAIIKKLSGTTIKKEEVDPLIQKYIDKPIKYTEVNYKASPVKQSVLRKETSIFGKAGCENMLVSVPVPSNYPLKYGNTPVKSIRIHKLVADRLAAALQDIINHYGEDIEKVAPAICKYDGSYNFRKARNSSSQSVHSWGLAMDFDAANNTMKMTAPKARLSQDIYKPFFDIMEYHGFMSLGRRSGVDYMHLQMTHWG
;
A
#
# COMPACT_ATOMS: atom_id res chain seq x y z
N MET A 1 -27.94 -1.56 8.36
CA MET A 1 -27.20 -0.61 7.49
C MET A 1 -25.76 -1.05 7.31
N LYS A 2 -24.95 -1.17 8.37
CA LYS A 2 -23.53 -1.52 8.28
C LYS A 2 -23.28 -2.85 7.56
N GLU A 3 -24.02 -3.89 7.87
CA GLU A 3 -23.90 -5.21 7.21
C GLU A 3 -24.24 -5.17 5.71
N LEU A 4 -25.30 -4.43 5.32
CA LEU A 4 -25.63 -4.25 3.91
C LEU A 4 -24.53 -3.49 3.15
N THR A 5 -23.93 -2.49 3.80
CA THR A 5 -22.78 -1.76 3.23
C THR A 5 -21.58 -2.68 3.03
N ILE A 6 -21.25 -3.51 4.03
CA ILE A 6 -20.18 -4.51 3.94
C ILE A 6 -20.45 -5.48 2.79
N THR A 7 -21.69 -5.95 2.64
CA THR A 7 -22.08 -6.83 1.54
C THR A 7 -21.84 -6.17 0.17
N VAL A 8 -22.26 -4.90 0.02
CA VAL A 8 -22.02 -4.13 -1.21
C VAL A 8 -20.52 -3.98 -1.48
N GLN A 9 -19.74 -3.65 -0.45
CA GLN A 9 -18.29 -3.49 -0.58
C GLN A 9 -17.61 -4.79 -0.99
N LYS A 10 -18.03 -5.93 -0.43
CA LYS A 10 -17.53 -7.26 -0.83
C LYS A 10 -17.88 -7.58 -2.28
N LEU A 11 -19.10 -7.28 -2.72
CA LEU A 11 -19.52 -7.47 -4.11
C LEU A 11 -18.71 -6.61 -5.10
N LEU A 12 -18.26 -5.45 -4.67
CA LEU A 12 -17.44 -4.53 -5.46
C LEU A 12 -15.93 -4.83 -5.40
N GLY A 13 -15.49 -5.74 -4.51
CA GLY A 13 -14.08 -6.00 -4.29
C GLY A 13 -13.30 -4.83 -3.65
N VAL A 14 -13.99 -3.95 -2.90
CA VAL A 14 -13.36 -2.85 -2.16
C VAL A 14 -13.28 -3.15 -0.67
N VAL A 15 -12.50 -2.36 0.08
CA VAL A 15 -12.38 -2.52 1.54
C VAL A 15 -13.76 -2.50 2.19
N ALA A 16 -14.09 -3.56 2.92
CA ALA A 16 -15.39 -3.78 3.54
C ALA A 16 -15.44 -3.24 4.99
N ASP A 17 -15.25 -1.92 5.14
CA ASP A 17 -15.25 -1.20 6.41
C ASP A 17 -16.66 -0.81 6.92
N GLY A 18 -17.67 -1.03 6.10
CA GLY A 18 -19.06 -0.67 6.40
C GLY A 18 -19.37 0.82 6.24
N VAL A 19 -18.50 1.58 5.57
CA VAL A 19 -18.64 3.03 5.32
C VAL A 19 -18.74 3.31 3.83
N ILE A 20 -19.78 4.00 3.38
CA ILE A 20 -19.89 4.47 1.99
C ILE A 20 -19.08 5.75 1.81
N GLY A 21 -17.77 5.56 1.66
CA GLY A 21 -16.82 6.63 1.34
C GLY A 21 -16.75 6.93 -0.17
N SER A 22 -15.89 7.90 -0.54
CA SER A 22 -15.67 8.29 -1.95
C SER A 22 -15.19 7.13 -2.83
N LYS A 23 -14.35 6.25 -2.31
CA LYS A 23 -13.87 5.04 -3.01
C LYS A 23 -15.00 4.06 -3.31
N THR A 24 -15.85 3.77 -2.31
CA THR A 24 -17.02 2.89 -2.49
C THR A 24 -18.02 3.50 -3.47
N LEU A 25 -18.25 4.82 -3.43
CA LEU A 25 -19.14 5.50 -4.38
C LEU A 25 -18.60 5.49 -5.82
N ALA A 26 -17.31 5.67 -6.01
CA ALA A 26 -16.68 5.59 -7.32
C ALA A 26 -16.79 4.17 -7.90
N ALA A 27 -16.49 3.15 -7.11
CA ALA A 27 -16.64 1.75 -7.50
C ALA A 27 -18.10 1.38 -7.83
N LEU A 28 -19.06 1.85 -7.02
CA LEU A 28 -20.50 1.68 -7.29
C LEU A 28 -20.91 2.33 -8.61
N ALA A 29 -20.49 3.58 -8.83
CA ALA A 29 -20.83 4.30 -10.05
C ALA A 29 -20.30 3.57 -11.28
N THR A 30 -19.04 3.13 -11.24
CA THR A 30 -18.42 2.34 -12.32
C THR A 30 -19.17 1.03 -12.56
N ALA A 31 -19.40 0.23 -11.51
CA ALA A 31 -20.04 -1.07 -11.62
C ALA A 31 -21.50 -1.00 -12.13
N LEU A 32 -22.18 0.11 -11.88
CA LEU A 32 -23.58 0.34 -12.26
C LEU A 32 -23.76 1.22 -13.52
N GLY A 33 -22.65 1.65 -14.15
CA GLY A 33 -22.66 2.56 -15.30
C GLY A 33 -23.22 3.96 -14.97
N ALA A 34 -23.12 4.39 -13.70
CA ALA A 34 -23.62 5.68 -13.24
C ALA A 34 -22.55 6.78 -13.39
N LYS A 35 -22.97 8.02 -13.68
CA LYS A 35 -22.04 9.14 -13.77
C LYS A 35 -21.53 9.56 -12.38
N VAL A 36 -20.21 9.70 -12.24
CA VAL A 36 -19.58 10.30 -11.06
C VAL A 36 -19.64 11.83 -11.17
N SER A 37 -19.95 12.50 -10.07
CA SER A 37 -19.97 13.95 -9.94
C SER A 37 -18.98 14.37 -8.85
N SER A 38 -18.49 15.61 -8.91
CA SER A 38 -17.74 16.25 -7.83
C SER A 38 -18.55 16.38 -6.53
N TYR A 39 -19.87 16.38 -6.64
CA TYR A 39 -20.79 16.42 -5.50
C TYR A 39 -21.25 15.01 -5.12
N LYS A 40 -20.99 14.61 -3.86
CA LYS A 40 -21.35 13.29 -3.33
C LYS A 40 -22.85 12.96 -3.51
N ALA A 41 -23.73 13.90 -3.16
CA ALA A 41 -25.19 13.71 -3.29
C ALA A 41 -25.63 13.46 -4.73
N THR A 42 -25.02 14.15 -5.72
CA THR A 42 -25.31 13.96 -7.15
C THR A 42 -24.86 12.58 -7.61
N THR A 43 -23.69 12.11 -7.19
CA THR A 43 -23.22 10.75 -7.48
C THR A 43 -24.17 9.71 -6.91
N ILE A 44 -24.64 9.88 -5.67
CA ILE A 44 -25.63 9.00 -5.04
C ILE A 44 -26.95 8.97 -5.83
N LYS A 45 -27.46 10.13 -6.24
CA LYS A 45 -28.67 10.22 -7.07
C LYS A 45 -28.51 9.48 -8.41
N ASN A 46 -27.35 9.57 -9.04
CA ASN A 46 -27.06 8.84 -10.28
C ASN A 46 -27.04 7.31 -10.04
N ILE A 47 -26.44 6.86 -8.94
CA ILE A 47 -26.47 5.45 -8.52
C ILE A 47 -27.90 4.99 -8.26
N GLN A 48 -28.69 5.77 -7.53
CA GLN A 48 -30.10 5.47 -7.23
C GLN A 48 -30.95 5.32 -8.50
N LYS A 49 -30.76 6.21 -9.47
CA LYS A 49 -31.40 6.10 -10.80
C LYS A 49 -30.99 4.82 -11.52
N ALA A 50 -29.68 4.45 -11.47
CA ALA A 50 -29.18 3.26 -12.12
C ALA A 50 -29.74 1.97 -11.52
N VAL A 51 -30.12 1.95 -10.23
CA VAL A 51 -30.71 0.79 -9.56
C VAL A 51 -32.24 0.89 -9.39
N GLY A 52 -32.89 1.94 -9.95
CA GLY A 52 -34.34 2.09 -9.96
C GLY A 52 -34.95 2.45 -8.59
N THR A 53 -34.22 3.22 -7.77
CA THR A 53 -34.73 3.72 -6.48
C THR A 53 -34.97 5.24 -6.51
N THR A 54 -35.67 5.78 -5.52
CA THR A 54 -35.86 7.22 -5.37
C THR A 54 -34.53 7.95 -5.27
N ALA A 55 -34.33 8.93 -6.16
CA ALA A 55 -33.04 9.65 -6.26
C ALA A 55 -33.03 10.85 -5.28
N ASP A 56 -33.07 10.58 -3.99
CA ASP A 56 -33.05 11.58 -2.90
C ASP A 56 -31.62 12.03 -2.52
N GLY A 57 -30.60 11.28 -2.94
CA GLY A 57 -29.19 11.54 -2.62
C GLY A 57 -28.75 10.95 -1.28
N VAL A 58 -29.55 10.06 -0.68
CA VAL A 58 -29.25 9.38 0.58
C VAL A 58 -29.24 7.87 0.38
N ILE A 59 -28.15 7.19 0.71
CA ILE A 59 -28.07 5.73 0.65
C ILE A 59 -28.69 5.12 1.91
N GLY A 60 -29.97 4.71 1.79
CA GLY A 60 -30.68 3.95 2.82
C GLY A 60 -30.69 2.44 2.52
N SER A 61 -31.35 1.66 3.40
CA SER A 61 -31.46 0.20 3.24
C SER A 61 -32.14 -0.21 1.93
N LYS A 62 -33.16 0.54 1.48
CA LYS A 62 -33.84 0.30 0.18
C LYS A 62 -32.84 0.41 -0.98
N THR A 63 -32.03 1.47 -0.99
CA THR A 63 -30.99 1.69 -2.02
C THR A 63 -29.92 0.58 -1.97
N LEU A 64 -29.44 0.21 -0.78
CA LEU A 64 -28.44 -0.86 -0.63
C LEU A 64 -28.96 -2.21 -1.11
N ASN A 65 -30.20 -2.57 -0.78
CA ASN A 65 -30.82 -3.82 -1.26
C ASN A 65 -30.99 -3.83 -2.79
N ALA A 66 -31.37 -2.71 -3.39
CA ALA A 66 -31.46 -2.57 -4.84
C ALA A 66 -30.09 -2.69 -5.52
N ILE A 67 -29.06 -2.09 -4.93
CA ILE A 67 -27.67 -2.23 -5.36
C ILE A 67 -27.25 -3.71 -5.29
N ILE A 68 -27.44 -4.38 -4.16
CA ILE A 68 -27.12 -5.81 -3.98
C ILE A 68 -27.81 -6.64 -5.04
N LYS A 69 -29.14 -6.47 -5.22
CA LYS A 69 -29.92 -7.19 -6.23
C LYS A 69 -29.36 -6.96 -7.65
N LYS A 70 -29.01 -5.71 -7.99
CA LYS A 70 -28.46 -5.36 -9.29
C LYS A 70 -27.08 -5.95 -9.51
N LEU A 71 -26.20 -5.85 -8.50
CA LEU A 71 -24.85 -6.40 -8.54
C LEU A 71 -24.83 -7.93 -8.53
N SER A 72 -25.73 -8.57 -7.78
CA SER A 72 -25.85 -10.05 -7.76
C SER A 72 -26.48 -10.61 -9.04
N GLY A 73 -27.34 -9.85 -9.72
CA GLY A 73 -27.93 -10.23 -11.00
C GLY A 73 -27.09 -9.86 -12.23
N THR A 74 -26.13 -8.97 -12.06
CA THR A 74 -25.08 -8.71 -13.03
C THR A 74 -23.95 -9.65 -12.65
N THR A 75 -23.63 -10.61 -13.50
CA THR A 75 -22.35 -11.31 -13.41
C THR A 75 -21.29 -10.22 -13.59
N ILE A 76 -20.87 -9.59 -12.48
CA ILE A 76 -19.63 -8.85 -12.48
C ILE A 76 -18.65 -9.94 -12.83
N LYS A 77 -18.10 -9.92 -14.07
CA LYS A 77 -16.91 -10.68 -14.35
C LYS A 77 -15.91 -10.14 -13.35
N LYS A 78 -15.80 -10.82 -12.20
CA LYS A 78 -14.60 -10.77 -11.39
C LYS A 78 -13.54 -11.07 -12.43
N GLU A 79 -12.68 -10.10 -12.77
CA GLU A 79 -11.47 -10.48 -13.49
C GLU A 79 -10.95 -11.68 -12.72
N GLU A 80 -10.97 -12.84 -13.35
CA GLU A 80 -10.47 -14.06 -12.72
C GLU A 80 -9.03 -13.74 -12.38
N VAL A 81 -8.80 -13.48 -11.10
CA VAL A 81 -7.43 -13.28 -10.60
C VAL A 81 -6.73 -14.57 -10.95
N ASP A 82 -5.61 -14.47 -11.66
CA ASP A 82 -4.79 -15.63 -12.00
C ASP A 82 -4.69 -16.53 -10.75
N PRO A 83 -5.06 -17.82 -10.82
CA PRO A 83 -5.03 -18.73 -9.67
C PRO A 83 -3.67 -18.74 -8.95
N LEU A 84 -2.58 -18.52 -9.69
CA LEU A 84 -1.25 -18.38 -9.11
C LEU A 84 -1.15 -17.11 -8.23
N ILE A 85 -1.69 -15.98 -8.69
CA ILE A 85 -1.73 -14.73 -7.92
C ILE A 85 -2.61 -14.90 -6.69
N GLN A 86 -3.80 -15.50 -6.83
CA GLN A 86 -4.72 -15.73 -5.72
C GLN A 86 -4.10 -16.60 -4.62
N LYS A 87 -3.32 -17.62 -4.99
CA LYS A 87 -2.56 -18.47 -4.07
C LYS A 87 -1.68 -17.65 -3.12
N TYR A 88 -1.03 -16.58 -3.60
CA TYR A 88 -0.16 -15.73 -2.78
C TYR A 88 -0.92 -14.68 -1.99
N ILE A 89 -2.07 -14.22 -2.47
CA ILE A 89 -2.95 -13.32 -1.70
C ILE A 89 -3.51 -14.04 -0.46
N ASP A 90 -3.92 -15.30 -0.63
CA ASP A 90 -4.56 -16.09 0.44
C ASP A 90 -3.56 -16.82 1.34
N LYS A 91 -2.27 -16.90 0.95
CA LYS A 91 -1.24 -17.60 1.71
C LYS A 91 -0.99 -16.89 3.05
N PRO A 92 -1.07 -17.61 4.20
CA PRO A 92 -0.71 -17.04 5.49
C PRO A 92 0.75 -16.57 5.52
N ILE A 93 0.97 -15.38 6.07
CA ILE A 93 2.31 -14.85 6.26
C ILE A 93 2.91 -15.45 7.54
N LYS A 94 4.14 -15.94 7.43
CA LYS A 94 4.96 -16.33 8.59
C LYS A 94 5.96 -15.21 8.84
N TYR A 95 5.91 -14.62 10.01
CA TYR A 95 6.79 -13.53 10.41
C TYR A 95 7.99 -14.05 11.21
N THR A 96 9.18 -13.56 10.90
CA THR A 96 10.38 -13.78 11.69
C THR A 96 10.35 -12.87 12.91
N GLU A 97 10.34 -13.45 14.10
CA GLU A 97 10.48 -12.70 15.35
C GLU A 97 11.92 -12.24 15.55
N VAL A 98 12.11 -10.96 15.77
CA VAL A 98 13.44 -10.34 16.00
C VAL A 98 13.36 -9.38 17.17
N ASN A 99 14.37 -9.43 18.02
CA ASN A 99 14.53 -8.44 19.07
C ASN A 99 15.16 -7.16 18.47
N TYR A 100 14.36 -6.14 18.23
CA TYR A 100 14.76 -4.95 17.50
C TYR A 100 15.48 -3.92 18.37
N LYS A 101 16.58 -3.35 17.86
CA LYS A 101 17.37 -2.30 18.52
C LYS A 101 16.65 -0.95 18.60
N ALA A 102 15.74 -0.67 17.67
CA ALA A 102 14.99 0.58 17.62
C ALA A 102 13.59 0.36 17.10
N SER A 103 12.65 1.17 17.58
CA SER A 103 11.25 1.21 17.11
C SER A 103 11.02 2.37 16.15
N PRO A 104 9.96 2.32 15.30
CA PRO A 104 9.54 3.47 14.52
C PRO A 104 9.28 4.69 15.40
N VAL A 105 9.67 5.88 14.93
CA VAL A 105 9.52 7.13 15.66
C VAL A 105 8.68 8.14 14.88
N LYS A 106 8.12 9.13 15.57
CA LYS A 106 7.48 10.27 14.89
C LYS A 106 8.51 11.04 14.08
N GLN A 107 8.15 11.53 12.90
CA GLN A 107 9.04 12.35 12.07
C GLN A 107 9.55 13.60 12.80
N SER A 108 8.74 14.17 13.69
CA SER A 108 9.14 15.30 14.52
C SER A 108 10.26 14.94 15.51
N VAL A 109 10.26 13.70 16.03
CA VAL A 109 11.32 13.19 16.92
C VAL A 109 12.59 12.88 16.12
N LEU A 110 12.46 12.28 14.93
CA LEU A 110 13.60 12.02 14.04
C LEU A 110 14.43 13.27 13.77
N ARG A 111 13.78 14.41 13.58
CA ARG A 111 14.42 15.69 13.24
C ARG A 111 15.05 16.44 14.41
N LYS A 112 14.87 15.95 15.64
CA LYS A 112 15.53 16.54 16.82
C LYS A 112 17.01 16.13 16.87
N GLU A 113 17.87 17.01 17.35
CA GLU A 113 19.29 16.70 17.52
C GLU A 113 19.56 15.54 18.50
N THR A 114 18.65 15.32 19.45
CA THR A 114 18.67 14.24 20.43
C THR A 114 18.13 12.90 19.90
N SER A 115 17.83 12.81 18.61
CA SER A 115 17.35 11.58 18.01
C SER A 115 18.39 10.47 18.10
N ILE A 116 18.00 9.27 18.50
CA ILE A 116 18.84 8.07 18.48
C ILE A 116 19.34 7.73 17.07
N PHE A 117 18.68 8.24 16.03
CA PHE A 117 19.09 8.08 14.64
C PHE A 117 20.14 9.10 14.18
N GLY A 118 20.59 10.00 15.05
CA GLY A 118 21.57 11.02 14.73
C GLY A 118 21.09 12.07 13.73
N LYS A 119 22.03 12.79 13.14
CA LYS A 119 21.76 13.85 12.16
C LYS A 119 21.53 13.28 10.76
N ALA A 120 20.71 13.95 9.96
CA ALA A 120 20.58 13.65 8.54
C ALA A 120 21.93 13.72 7.81
N GLY A 121 22.18 12.80 6.90
CA GLY A 121 23.44 12.75 6.15
C GLY A 121 24.59 12.06 6.89
N CYS A 122 24.36 11.49 8.05
CA CYS A 122 25.38 10.84 8.88
C CYS A 122 25.70 9.43 8.35
N GLU A 123 26.62 9.32 7.41
CA GLU A 123 26.91 8.06 6.68
C GLU A 123 27.54 6.96 7.55
N ASN A 124 28.21 7.31 8.65
CA ASN A 124 28.74 6.34 9.62
C ASN A 124 27.63 5.61 10.43
N MET A 125 26.38 6.06 10.29
CA MET A 125 25.20 5.39 10.84
C MET A 125 24.59 4.37 9.86
N LEU A 126 25.13 4.27 8.65
CA LEU A 126 24.62 3.38 7.61
C LEU A 126 25.41 2.09 7.55
N VAL A 127 24.72 1.00 7.28
CA VAL A 127 25.26 -0.32 7.00
C VAL A 127 24.62 -0.91 5.75
N SER A 128 25.30 -1.86 5.12
CA SER A 128 24.74 -2.63 4.00
C SER A 128 24.08 -3.91 4.52
N VAL A 129 22.79 -4.04 4.29
CA VAL A 129 22.02 -5.26 4.59
C VAL A 129 22.01 -6.13 3.33
N PRO A 130 22.51 -7.38 3.38
CA PRO A 130 22.48 -8.27 2.24
C PRO A 130 21.05 -8.56 1.78
N VAL A 131 20.82 -8.56 0.47
CA VAL A 131 19.58 -9.05 -0.13
C VAL A 131 19.70 -10.57 -0.27
N PRO A 132 18.71 -11.37 0.14
CA PRO A 132 18.71 -12.81 -0.06
C PRO A 132 19.01 -13.18 -1.53
N SER A 133 19.86 -14.18 -1.76
CA SER A 133 20.34 -14.53 -3.11
C SER A 133 19.23 -14.95 -4.08
N ASN A 134 18.12 -15.44 -3.54
CA ASN A 134 16.91 -15.81 -4.28
C ASN A 134 15.86 -14.68 -4.39
N TYR A 135 16.19 -13.45 -3.94
CA TYR A 135 15.36 -12.27 -4.17
C TYR A 135 15.86 -11.50 -5.40
N PRO A 136 15.17 -11.52 -6.53
CA PRO A 136 15.60 -10.92 -7.79
C PRO A 136 15.43 -9.39 -7.78
N LEU A 137 15.94 -8.72 -6.74
CA LEU A 137 15.84 -7.28 -6.56
C LEU A 137 16.79 -6.56 -7.53
N LYS A 138 16.28 -5.55 -8.25
CA LYS A 138 17.04 -4.80 -9.27
C LYS A 138 16.86 -3.30 -9.08
N TYR A 139 17.90 -2.54 -9.31
CA TYR A 139 17.88 -1.08 -9.55
C TYR A 139 18.06 -0.85 -11.06
N GLY A 140 17.01 -0.41 -11.75
CA GLY A 140 16.97 -0.52 -13.20
C GLY A 140 17.13 -1.97 -13.64
N ASN A 141 18.21 -2.27 -14.39
CA ASN A 141 18.55 -3.63 -14.82
C ASN A 141 19.67 -4.27 -13.99
N THR A 142 20.21 -3.55 -13.00
CA THR A 142 21.33 -4.02 -12.19
C THR A 142 20.84 -4.76 -10.96
N PRO A 143 21.30 -6.01 -10.71
CA PRO A 143 20.97 -6.72 -9.48
C PRO A 143 21.45 -5.97 -8.22
N VAL A 144 20.59 -5.86 -7.22
CA VAL A 144 20.88 -5.26 -5.92
C VAL A 144 21.32 -6.35 -4.96
N LYS A 145 22.58 -6.37 -4.58
CA LYS A 145 23.16 -7.36 -3.65
C LYS A 145 23.02 -6.96 -2.18
N SER A 146 22.86 -5.67 -1.90
CA SER A 146 22.64 -5.15 -0.55
C SER A 146 21.92 -3.82 -0.59
N ILE A 147 21.20 -3.50 0.49
CA ILE A 147 20.50 -2.23 0.70
C ILE A 147 21.22 -1.46 1.79
N ARG A 148 21.64 -0.22 1.49
CA ARG A 148 22.29 0.67 2.44
C ARG A 148 21.26 1.37 3.29
N ILE A 149 21.19 1.07 4.59
CA ILE A 149 20.17 1.54 5.51
C ILE A 149 20.78 1.89 6.87
N HIS A 150 20.04 2.59 7.71
CA HIS A 150 20.48 2.94 9.07
C HIS A 150 20.73 1.69 9.92
N LYS A 151 21.87 1.62 10.63
CA LYS A 151 22.29 0.45 11.41
C LYS A 151 21.29 -0.01 12.48
N LEU A 152 20.52 0.90 13.08
CA LEU A 152 19.53 0.56 14.11
C LEU A 152 18.29 -0.17 13.55
N VAL A 153 18.09 -0.18 12.25
CA VAL A 153 16.95 -0.83 11.60
C VAL A 153 17.37 -1.94 10.62
N ALA A 154 18.68 -2.23 10.58
CA ALA A 154 19.23 -3.25 9.68
C ALA A 154 18.62 -4.64 9.91
N ASP A 155 18.50 -5.06 11.18
CA ASP A 155 17.94 -6.37 11.55
C ASP A 155 16.46 -6.48 11.12
N ARG A 156 15.70 -5.37 11.19
CA ARG A 156 14.30 -5.29 10.70
C ARG A 156 14.22 -5.51 9.20
N LEU A 157 15.10 -4.84 8.45
CA LEU A 157 15.13 -4.99 7.01
C LEU A 157 15.53 -6.41 6.60
N ALA A 158 16.56 -6.97 7.24
CA ALA A 158 17.00 -8.34 6.95
C ALA A 158 15.87 -9.36 7.15
N ALA A 159 15.15 -9.26 8.27
CA ALA A 159 13.99 -10.10 8.56
C ALA A 159 12.87 -9.89 7.54
N ALA A 160 12.54 -8.64 7.20
CA ALA A 160 11.51 -8.32 6.22
C ALA A 160 11.82 -8.91 4.83
N LEU A 161 13.07 -8.76 4.35
CA LEU A 161 13.49 -9.33 3.07
C LEU A 161 13.39 -10.86 3.06
N GLN A 162 13.74 -11.50 4.17
CA GLN A 162 13.62 -12.96 4.30
C GLN A 162 12.15 -13.39 4.29
N ASP A 163 11.27 -12.70 5.04
CA ASP A 163 9.84 -13.03 5.10
C ASP A 163 9.15 -12.82 3.74
N ILE A 164 9.55 -11.80 2.97
CA ILE A 164 9.06 -11.57 1.59
C ILE A 164 9.38 -12.81 0.73
N ILE A 165 10.62 -13.30 0.76
CA ILE A 165 11.02 -14.48 0.00
C ILE A 165 10.34 -15.75 0.51
N ASN A 166 10.18 -15.91 1.81
CA ASN A 166 9.45 -17.03 2.40
C ASN A 166 7.97 -17.04 1.96
N HIS A 167 7.40 -15.85 1.74
CA HIS A 167 6.01 -15.71 1.28
C HIS A 167 5.87 -15.97 -0.21
N TYR A 168 6.60 -15.24 -1.07
CA TYR A 168 6.42 -15.30 -2.52
C TYR A 168 7.25 -16.41 -3.20
N GLY A 169 8.38 -16.82 -2.61
CA GLY A 169 9.24 -17.86 -3.15
C GLY A 169 9.81 -17.53 -4.53
N GLU A 170 10.02 -18.57 -5.33
CA GLU A 170 10.59 -18.45 -6.68
C GLU A 170 9.67 -17.72 -7.68
N ASP A 171 8.37 -17.67 -7.41
CA ASP A 171 7.40 -17.03 -8.29
C ASP A 171 7.37 -15.48 -8.13
N ILE A 172 8.14 -14.90 -7.20
CA ILE A 172 8.07 -13.47 -6.83
C ILE A 172 8.14 -12.54 -8.04
N GLU A 173 9.07 -12.78 -8.99
CA GLU A 173 9.24 -11.92 -10.17
C GLU A 173 8.05 -12.04 -11.12
N LYS A 174 7.39 -13.21 -11.16
CA LYS A 174 6.23 -13.48 -11.99
C LYS A 174 4.95 -12.88 -11.40
N VAL A 175 4.71 -13.09 -10.11
CA VAL A 175 3.43 -12.72 -9.46
C VAL A 175 3.44 -11.34 -8.85
N ALA A 176 4.60 -10.86 -8.37
CA ALA A 176 4.75 -9.58 -7.68
C ALA A 176 5.95 -8.75 -8.22
N PRO A 177 6.05 -8.49 -9.54
CA PRO A 177 7.23 -7.88 -10.16
C PRO A 177 7.55 -6.46 -9.66
N ALA A 178 6.59 -5.72 -9.10
CA ALA A 178 6.83 -4.37 -8.60
C ALA A 178 7.77 -4.36 -7.40
N ILE A 179 7.70 -5.37 -6.52
CA ILE A 179 8.58 -5.44 -5.35
C ILE A 179 9.98 -5.95 -5.68
N CYS A 180 10.21 -6.39 -6.91
CA CYS A 180 11.54 -6.70 -7.43
C CYS A 180 12.26 -5.45 -8.03
N LYS A 181 11.59 -4.30 -8.08
CA LYS A 181 12.13 -3.04 -8.59
C LYS A 181 12.42 -2.09 -7.43
N TYR A 182 13.67 -1.90 -7.16
CA TYR A 182 14.17 -1.04 -6.09
C TYR A 182 14.60 0.31 -6.65
N ASP A 183 14.16 1.40 -6.02
CA ASP A 183 14.45 2.77 -6.47
C ASP A 183 15.31 3.57 -5.46
N GLY A 184 15.79 2.89 -4.42
CA GLY A 184 16.78 3.45 -3.50
C GLY A 184 16.31 3.58 -2.05
N SER A 185 17.28 3.74 -1.15
CA SER A 185 17.04 3.95 0.29
C SER A 185 17.70 5.23 0.78
N TYR A 186 19.02 5.26 0.95
CA TYR A 186 19.72 6.44 1.41
C TYR A 186 19.90 7.48 0.31
N ASN A 187 19.45 8.72 0.58
CA ASN A 187 19.67 9.87 -0.28
C ASN A 187 19.63 11.15 0.57
N PHE A 188 20.76 11.83 0.74
CA PHE A 188 20.84 13.07 1.50
C PHE A 188 20.25 14.23 0.70
N ARG A 189 18.97 14.52 0.93
CA ARG A 189 18.21 15.57 0.24
C ARG A 189 17.06 16.08 1.09
N LYS A 190 16.55 17.26 0.76
CA LYS A 190 15.26 17.73 1.27
C LYS A 190 14.10 16.89 0.71
N ALA A 191 13.03 16.79 1.47
CA ALA A 191 11.77 16.24 0.96
C ALA A 191 11.22 17.14 -0.15
N ARG A 192 10.53 16.55 -1.12
CA ARG A 192 9.95 17.31 -2.25
C ARG A 192 8.95 18.34 -1.72
N ASN A 193 9.04 19.56 -2.24
CA ASN A 193 8.19 20.71 -1.85
C ASN A 193 8.23 21.03 -0.33
N SER A 194 9.36 20.81 0.31
CA SER A 194 9.54 21.04 1.75
C SER A 194 10.94 21.58 2.07
N SER A 195 11.05 22.38 3.12
CA SER A 195 12.33 22.79 3.70
C SER A 195 12.97 21.70 4.57
N SER A 196 12.19 20.71 5.00
CA SER A 196 12.64 19.63 5.88
C SER A 196 13.44 18.57 5.14
N GLN A 197 14.38 17.92 5.84
CA GLN A 197 15.10 16.76 5.31
C GLN A 197 14.15 15.58 5.07
N SER A 198 14.36 14.87 3.95
CA SER A 198 13.66 13.62 3.65
C SER A 198 14.08 12.52 4.62
N VAL A 199 13.20 11.59 4.93
CA VAL A 199 13.51 10.40 5.75
C VAL A 199 14.61 9.53 5.12
N HIS A 200 14.73 9.56 3.80
CA HIS A 200 15.86 8.96 3.08
C HIS A 200 17.23 9.50 3.54
N SER A 201 17.29 10.73 4.04
CA SER A 201 18.54 11.35 4.50
C SER A 201 19.13 10.70 5.76
N TRP A 202 18.37 9.85 6.44
CA TRP A 202 18.84 9.00 7.55
C TRP A 202 19.03 7.54 7.15
N GLY A 203 18.69 7.15 5.91
CA GLY A 203 18.59 5.74 5.54
C GLY A 203 17.46 5.01 6.27
N LEU A 204 16.35 5.68 6.53
CA LEU A 204 15.17 5.14 7.22
C LEU A 204 13.96 5.00 6.30
N ALA A 205 14.15 5.16 5.00
CA ALA A 205 13.13 4.99 3.98
C ALA A 205 13.68 4.24 2.77
N MET A 206 12.79 3.66 1.99
CA MET A 206 13.10 3.01 0.71
C MET A 206 11.91 3.12 -0.24
N ASP A 207 12.22 3.14 -1.53
CA ASP A 207 11.24 3.24 -2.61
C ASP A 207 11.28 1.99 -3.50
N PHE A 208 10.11 1.54 -3.98
CA PHE A 208 9.93 0.43 -4.90
C PHE A 208 9.04 0.81 -6.08
N ASP A 209 9.45 0.44 -7.31
CA ASP A 209 8.69 0.63 -8.57
C ASP A 209 8.12 2.06 -8.71
N ALA A 210 8.98 3.06 -8.49
CA ALA A 210 8.60 4.47 -8.46
C ALA A 210 7.93 4.94 -9.78
N ALA A 211 8.32 4.37 -10.91
CA ALA A 211 7.74 4.70 -12.21
C ALA A 211 6.23 4.40 -12.29
N ASN A 212 5.79 3.32 -11.64
CA ASN A 212 4.38 2.89 -11.64
C ASN A 212 3.63 3.24 -10.34
N ASN A 213 4.26 3.98 -9.43
CA ASN A 213 3.73 4.36 -8.13
C ASN A 213 4.10 5.78 -7.74
N THR A 214 4.09 6.71 -8.72
CA THR A 214 4.53 8.09 -8.50
C THR A 214 3.81 8.74 -7.32
N MET A 215 4.48 9.71 -6.66
CA MET A 215 4.06 10.35 -5.40
C MET A 215 2.61 10.84 -5.37
N LYS A 216 2.00 11.17 -6.51
CA LYS A 216 0.60 11.62 -6.60
C LYS A 216 -0.35 10.53 -7.10
N MET A 217 0.17 9.35 -7.43
CA MET A 217 -0.64 8.27 -7.97
C MET A 217 -1.43 7.58 -6.86
N THR A 218 -2.74 7.43 -7.09
CA THR A 218 -3.67 6.79 -6.17
C THR A 218 -4.09 5.41 -6.67
N ALA A 219 -4.66 4.58 -5.79
CA ALA A 219 -5.38 3.38 -6.21
C ALA A 219 -6.57 3.74 -7.13
N PRO A 220 -6.90 2.92 -8.15
CA PRO A 220 -6.23 1.66 -8.52
C PRO A 220 -5.05 1.83 -9.49
N LYS A 221 -4.66 3.07 -9.84
CA LYS A 221 -3.59 3.33 -10.83
C LYS A 221 -2.20 2.96 -10.31
N ALA A 222 -1.93 3.18 -9.02
CA ALA A 222 -0.67 2.77 -8.41
C ALA A 222 -0.56 1.25 -8.44
N ARG A 223 0.48 0.70 -9.08
CA ARG A 223 0.66 -0.76 -9.21
C ARG A 223 0.70 -1.45 -7.85
N LEU A 224 1.42 -0.89 -6.89
CA LEU A 224 1.55 -1.43 -5.54
C LEU A 224 0.24 -1.36 -4.72
N SER A 225 -0.82 -0.73 -5.23
CA SER A 225 -2.15 -0.77 -4.59
C SER A 225 -2.95 -2.04 -4.89
N GLN A 226 -2.46 -2.93 -5.77
CA GLN A 226 -3.11 -4.19 -6.12
C GLN A 226 -3.00 -5.21 -4.98
N ASP A 227 -3.98 -6.10 -4.88
CA ASP A 227 -4.11 -7.07 -3.78
C ASP A 227 -2.90 -8.00 -3.63
N ILE A 228 -2.23 -8.36 -4.72
CA ILE A 228 -1.02 -9.20 -4.70
C ILE A 228 0.12 -8.59 -3.87
N TYR A 229 0.17 -7.27 -3.73
CA TYR A 229 1.20 -6.58 -2.93
C TYR A 229 0.79 -6.36 -1.48
N LYS A 230 -0.44 -6.75 -1.08
CA LYS A 230 -0.89 -6.64 0.30
C LYS A 230 0.02 -7.41 1.27
N PRO A 231 0.41 -8.68 1.02
CA PRO A 231 1.35 -9.40 1.88
C PRO A 231 2.71 -8.70 2.02
N PHE A 232 3.24 -8.10 0.95
CA PHE A 232 4.47 -7.32 1.01
C PHE A 232 4.37 -6.16 2.02
N PHE A 233 3.30 -5.38 1.95
CA PHE A 233 3.09 -4.29 2.90
C PHE A 233 2.85 -4.79 4.32
N ASP A 234 2.09 -5.88 4.49
CA ASP A 234 1.86 -6.49 5.81
C ASP A 234 3.19 -6.94 6.45
N ILE A 235 4.09 -7.53 5.68
CA ILE A 235 5.44 -7.91 6.12
C ILE A 235 6.27 -6.68 6.47
N MET A 236 6.34 -5.69 5.59
CA MET A 236 7.14 -4.49 5.82
C MET A 236 6.65 -3.71 7.04
N GLU A 237 5.33 -3.58 7.23
CA GLU A 237 4.73 -2.90 8.38
C GLU A 237 4.91 -3.68 9.68
N TYR A 238 4.84 -5.01 9.66
CA TYR A 238 5.17 -5.85 10.81
C TYR A 238 6.60 -5.58 11.31
N HIS A 239 7.53 -5.44 10.38
CA HIS A 239 8.92 -5.08 10.69
C HIS A 239 9.15 -3.57 10.90
N GLY A 240 8.09 -2.75 10.91
CA GLY A 240 8.11 -1.34 11.27
C GLY A 240 8.30 -0.36 10.11
N PHE A 241 8.32 -0.81 8.86
CA PHE A 241 8.40 0.06 7.68
C PHE A 241 6.99 0.43 7.21
N MET A 242 6.50 1.59 7.62
CA MET A 242 5.16 2.07 7.30
C MET A 242 5.04 2.46 5.82
N SER A 243 3.98 2.02 5.15
CA SER A 243 3.65 2.42 3.79
C SER A 243 2.89 3.76 3.77
N LEU A 244 3.40 4.74 3.04
CA LEU A 244 2.65 5.98 2.81
C LEU A 244 1.42 5.73 1.93
N GLY A 245 1.51 4.85 0.94
CA GLY A 245 0.41 4.49 0.06
C GLY A 245 -0.80 3.96 0.83
N ARG A 246 -0.58 3.03 1.75
CA ARG A 246 -1.66 2.47 2.58
C ARG A 246 -2.23 3.48 3.57
N ARG A 247 -1.39 4.36 4.10
CA ARG A 247 -1.80 5.33 5.11
C ARG A 247 -2.48 6.57 4.52
N SER A 248 -1.95 7.12 3.41
CA SER A 248 -2.43 8.37 2.82
C SER A 248 -3.18 8.21 1.49
N GLY A 249 -3.14 7.01 0.90
CA GLY A 249 -3.75 6.72 -0.40
C GLY A 249 -2.93 7.22 -1.60
N VAL A 250 -1.71 7.73 -1.37
CA VAL A 250 -0.77 8.19 -2.39
C VAL A 250 0.65 7.76 -2.00
N ASP A 251 1.61 7.87 -2.94
CA ASP A 251 3.02 7.56 -2.67
C ASP A 251 3.23 6.09 -2.26
N TYR A 252 2.62 5.18 -3.04
CA TYR A 252 2.67 3.73 -2.76
C TYR A 252 4.08 3.14 -2.84
N MET A 253 5.01 3.80 -3.56
CA MET A 253 6.39 3.35 -3.64
C MET A 253 7.13 3.44 -2.30
N HIS A 254 6.73 4.38 -1.43
CA HIS A 254 7.50 4.81 -0.27
C HIS A 254 7.15 4.05 1.01
N LEU A 255 8.20 3.48 1.62
CA LEU A 255 8.19 2.82 2.91
C LEU A 255 9.16 3.51 3.86
N GLN A 256 8.77 3.75 5.12
CA GLN A 256 9.62 4.45 6.08
C GLN A 256 9.49 3.96 7.52
N MET A 257 10.57 4.08 8.30
CA MET A 257 10.62 3.75 9.74
C MET A 257 10.13 4.89 10.65
N THR A 258 9.35 5.80 10.12
CA THR A 258 8.76 6.91 10.88
C THR A 258 7.28 7.01 10.61
N HIS A 259 6.53 7.58 11.56
CA HIS A 259 5.11 7.87 11.40
C HIS A 259 4.82 9.35 11.65
N TRP A 260 3.73 9.83 11.12
CA TRP A 260 3.14 11.11 11.52
C TRP A 260 2.36 10.88 12.80
N GLY A 261 2.49 11.74 13.75
CA GLY A 261 1.90 11.61 15.09
C GLY A 261 0.41 11.34 15.14
#